data_97e5480dac83b40912612d45704e1ec4
#
_entry.id   97e5480dac83b40912612d45704e1ec4
#
_cell.length_a   1.000
_cell.length_b   1.000
_cell.length_c   1.000
_cell.angle_alpha   90.00
_cell.angle_beta   90.00
_cell.angle_gamma   90.00
#
_symmetry.space_group_name_H-M   'P 1'
#
loop_
_entity.id
_entity.type
_entity.pdbx_description
1 polymer ?
#
loop_
_entity_poly.entity_id
_entity_poly.type
_entity_poly.pdbx_seq_one_letter_code
_entity_poly.pdbx_strand_id
1 'polypeptide(L)'
;MRSKSLIRRLFYRSQLFRVAVGCISILIRRTQSIGISHLLSYVNKNALGPLQRDEAIALFGIVKTLCPKTIVEFGFFHGHSAFNFLCALEPDARLYSYDISVDSAMRAKEELSFDHRLTFIHKSQADFNPSDIDHRSIDFVFFDAAHDLALNIETFKRIVNCLAPGAIIAIHDTGLWQKSHFSHAQTRVVETATHGRWITNNLYAHQPEERAFVNWIVSHQSHFGAIHFHSINTLRHGFSLLQLQLPLPNAA
;
A
#
# COMPACT_ATOMS: atom_id res chain seq x y z
N MET A 1 4.24 -25.79 -36.16
CA MET A 1 4.86 -25.88 -34.82
C MET A 1 6.14 -25.04 -34.66
N ARG A 2 6.95 -24.76 -35.68
CA ARG A 2 8.24 -23.98 -35.55
C ARG A 2 8.09 -22.49 -35.22
N SER A 3 6.98 -21.84 -35.58
CA SER A 3 6.81 -20.38 -35.38
C SER A 3 6.62 -19.97 -33.89
N LYS A 4 5.89 -20.78 -33.10
CA LYS A 4 5.66 -20.51 -31.66
C LYS A 4 6.97 -20.55 -30.84
N SER A 5 7.94 -21.35 -31.26
CA SER A 5 9.24 -21.46 -30.59
C SER A 5 10.13 -20.24 -30.85
N LEU A 6 10.05 -19.66 -32.04
CA LEU A 6 10.81 -18.47 -32.42
C LEU A 6 10.31 -17.23 -31.64
N ILE A 7 8.99 -17.00 -31.61
CA ILE A 7 8.37 -15.89 -30.88
C ILE A 7 8.74 -15.97 -29.38
N ARG A 8 8.68 -17.17 -28.80
CA ARG A 8 9.03 -17.40 -27.40
C ARG A 8 10.51 -17.09 -27.14
N ARG A 9 11.42 -17.46 -28.03
CA ARG A 9 12.85 -17.13 -27.92
C ARG A 9 13.12 -15.63 -28.03
N LEU A 10 12.45 -14.93 -28.94
CA LEU A 10 12.56 -13.48 -29.09
C LEU A 10 12.03 -12.75 -27.85
N PHE A 11 10.91 -13.22 -27.29
CA PHE A 11 10.34 -12.66 -26.07
C PHE A 11 11.32 -12.72 -24.89
N TYR A 12 12.04 -13.84 -24.71
CA TYR A 12 13.00 -13.96 -23.61
C TYR A 12 14.32 -13.24 -23.86
N ARG A 13 14.76 -13.07 -25.10
CA ARG A 13 16.08 -12.52 -25.45
C ARG A 13 16.09 -11.02 -25.74
N SER A 14 14.99 -10.43 -26.12
CA SER A 14 14.91 -9.02 -26.52
C SER A 14 14.02 -8.20 -25.62
N GLN A 15 14.63 -7.26 -24.91
CA GLN A 15 13.88 -6.30 -24.07
C GLN A 15 12.95 -5.41 -24.93
N LEU A 16 13.42 -4.97 -26.10
CA LEU A 16 12.62 -4.19 -27.05
C LEU A 16 11.41 -4.98 -27.54
N PHE A 17 11.58 -6.26 -27.83
CA PHE A 17 10.47 -7.13 -28.26
C PHE A 17 9.44 -7.30 -27.14
N ARG A 18 9.86 -7.44 -25.87
CA ARG A 18 8.93 -7.49 -24.71
C ARG A 18 8.14 -6.19 -24.56
N VAL A 19 8.80 -5.04 -24.72
CA VAL A 19 8.14 -3.73 -24.66
C VAL A 19 7.13 -3.60 -25.80
N ALA A 20 7.49 -3.95 -27.02
CA ALA A 20 6.59 -3.89 -28.17
C ALA A 20 5.38 -4.82 -27.99
N VAL A 21 5.58 -6.05 -27.54
CA VAL A 21 4.49 -7.00 -27.24
C VAL A 21 3.62 -6.47 -26.10
N GLY A 22 4.21 -5.87 -25.07
CA GLY A 22 3.50 -5.20 -23.98
C GLY A 22 2.61 -4.08 -24.48
N CYS A 23 3.14 -3.17 -25.31
CA CYS A 23 2.38 -2.08 -25.91
C CYS A 23 1.26 -2.57 -26.82
N ILE A 24 1.51 -3.58 -27.64
CA ILE A 24 0.49 -4.19 -28.52
C ILE A 24 -0.59 -4.88 -27.67
N SER A 25 -0.19 -5.59 -26.62
CA SER A 25 -1.14 -6.25 -25.69
C SER A 25 -2.02 -5.23 -24.98
N ILE A 26 -1.47 -4.08 -24.58
CA ILE A 26 -2.22 -2.97 -24.00
C ILE A 26 -3.23 -2.41 -25.00
N LEU A 27 -2.84 -2.24 -26.26
CA LEU A 27 -3.71 -1.74 -27.32
C LEU A 27 -4.85 -2.75 -27.66
N ILE A 28 -4.53 -4.03 -27.73
CA ILE A 28 -5.51 -5.09 -28.08
C ILE A 28 -6.45 -5.40 -26.91
N ARG A 29 -5.97 -5.35 -25.67
CA ARG A 29 -6.75 -5.59 -24.45
C ARG A 29 -7.33 -4.32 -23.83
N ARG A 30 -7.71 -3.36 -24.66
CA ARG A 30 -8.19 -2.04 -24.23
C ARG A 30 -9.27 -2.08 -23.14
N THR A 31 -10.06 -3.13 -23.04
CA THR A 31 -11.08 -3.33 -22.03
C THR A 31 -10.58 -3.95 -20.72
N GLN A 32 -9.48 -4.73 -20.75
CA GLN A 32 -8.93 -5.37 -19.56
C GLN A 32 -7.68 -4.66 -19.01
N SER A 33 -7.00 -3.84 -19.82
CA SER A 33 -5.80 -3.09 -19.40
C SER A 33 -6.09 -1.73 -18.79
N ILE A 34 -7.33 -1.26 -18.80
CA ILE A 34 -7.74 0.01 -18.19
C ILE A 34 -7.41 0.01 -16.69
N GLY A 35 -7.52 -1.15 -16.02
CA GLY A 35 -7.24 -1.27 -14.60
C GLY A 35 -5.79 -1.00 -14.16
N ILE A 36 -4.80 -1.11 -15.05
CA ILE A 36 -3.37 -0.93 -14.72
C ILE A 36 -2.74 0.31 -15.37
N SER A 37 -3.46 0.99 -16.23
CA SER A 37 -2.92 2.16 -16.96
C SER A 37 -2.54 3.30 -16.02
N HIS A 38 -3.23 3.46 -14.90
CA HIS A 38 -2.93 4.45 -13.87
C HIS A 38 -1.54 4.25 -13.26
N LEU A 39 -1.02 3.02 -13.20
CA LEU A 39 0.31 2.72 -12.67
C LEU A 39 1.44 3.36 -13.48
N LEU A 40 1.18 3.74 -14.73
CA LEU A 40 2.13 4.47 -15.56
C LEU A 40 2.35 5.90 -15.08
N SER A 41 1.40 6.48 -14.35
CA SER A 41 1.52 7.83 -13.79
C SER A 41 2.39 7.89 -12.55
N TYR A 42 2.59 6.76 -11.86
CA TYR A 42 3.46 6.69 -10.69
C TYR A 42 4.93 6.70 -11.12
N VAL A 43 5.74 7.48 -10.41
CA VAL A 43 7.17 7.61 -10.68
C VAL A 43 7.94 7.39 -9.39
N ASN A 44 8.90 6.46 -9.40
CA ASN A 44 9.79 6.29 -8.27
C ASN A 44 10.68 7.52 -8.10
N LYS A 45 10.55 8.19 -6.97
CA LYS A 45 11.31 9.40 -6.63
C LYS A 45 11.99 9.21 -5.29
N ASN A 46 13.19 9.76 -5.15
CA ASN A 46 13.88 9.87 -3.85
C ASN A 46 13.34 11.05 -3.02
N ALA A 47 12.08 11.44 -3.23
CA ALA A 47 11.43 12.55 -2.55
C ALA A 47 10.40 12.07 -1.55
N LEU A 48 10.23 12.79 -0.45
CA LEU A 48 9.10 12.63 0.46
C LEU A 48 7.81 12.85 -0.33
N GLY A 49 6.84 12.01 -0.15
CA GLY A 49 5.57 12.22 -0.81
C GLY A 49 4.87 10.94 -1.23
N PRO A 50 4.16 10.98 -2.33
CA PRO A 50 3.16 9.99 -2.69
C PRO A 50 3.74 8.60 -2.86
N LEU A 51 2.87 7.61 -2.76
CA LEU A 51 3.12 6.21 -3.04
C LEU A 51 3.99 6.02 -4.29
N GLN A 52 5.06 5.24 -4.18
CA GLN A 52 5.96 4.99 -5.30
C GLN A 52 5.38 3.94 -6.25
N ARG A 53 5.89 3.90 -7.49
CA ARG A 53 5.34 3.00 -8.52
C ARG A 53 5.41 1.53 -8.14
N ASP A 54 6.53 1.08 -7.60
CA ASP A 54 6.75 -0.31 -7.21
C ASP A 54 5.82 -0.72 -6.06
N GLU A 55 5.58 0.18 -5.10
CA GLU A 55 4.61 -0.02 -4.02
C GLU A 55 3.18 0.00 -4.55
N ALA A 56 2.85 0.94 -5.42
CA ALA A 56 1.54 1.01 -6.07
C ALA A 56 1.23 -0.29 -6.85
N ILE A 57 2.21 -0.82 -7.60
CA ILE A 57 2.06 -2.08 -8.34
C ILE A 57 1.81 -3.24 -7.37
N ALA A 58 2.58 -3.33 -6.28
CA ALA A 58 2.43 -4.40 -5.30
C ALA A 58 1.07 -4.33 -4.60
N LEU A 59 0.69 -3.16 -4.09
CA LEU A 59 -0.60 -2.94 -3.41
C LEU A 59 -1.79 -3.17 -4.35
N PHE A 60 -1.70 -2.71 -5.61
CA PHE A 60 -2.71 -3.00 -6.63
C PHE A 60 -2.89 -4.51 -6.84
N GLY A 61 -1.77 -5.23 -7.01
CA GLY A 61 -1.79 -6.68 -7.21
C GLY A 61 -2.39 -7.44 -6.02
N ILE A 62 -2.04 -7.01 -4.80
CA ILE A 62 -2.59 -7.58 -3.56
C ILE A 62 -4.10 -7.37 -3.50
N VAL A 63 -4.59 -6.14 -3.63
CA VAL A 63 -6.01 -5.81 -3.57
C VAL A 63 -6.79 -6.51 -4.69
N LYS A 64 -6.23 -6.55 -5.91
CA LYS A 64 -6.87 -7.23 -7.06
C LYS A 64 -6.96 -8.74 -6.86
N THR A 65 -6.01 -9.35 -6.16
CA THR A 65 -6.02 -10.80 -5.89
C THR A 65 -6.94 -11.16 -4.73
N LEU A 66 -6.97 -10.32 -3.70
CA LEU A 66 -7.80 -10.52 -2.51
C LEU A 66 -9.28 -10.29 -2.80
N CYS A 67 -9.61 -9.42 -3.76
CA CYS A 67 -10.98 -8.97 -4.05
C CYS A 67 -11.75 -8.51 -2.78
N PRO A 68 -11.17 -7.62 -1.95
CA PRO A 68 -11.78 -7.20 -0.70
C PRO A 68 -13.10 -6.49 -0.98
N LYS A 69 -14.08 -6.69 -0.11
CA LYS A 69 -15.37 -5.97 -0.17
C LYS A 69 -15.32 -4.65 0.58
N THR A 70 -14.46 -4.55 1.58
CA THR A 70 -14.30 -3.35 2.39
C THR A 70 -12.83 -3.06 2.61
N ILE A 71 -12.39 -1.90 2.13
CA ILE A 71 -11.08 -1.32 2.44
C ILE A 71 -11.26 -0.12 3.36
N VAL A 72 -10.43 -0.03 4.40
CA VAL A 72 -10.27 1.17 5.22
C VAL A 72 -8.86 1.70 5.03
N GLU A 73 -8.75 2.97 4.64
CA GLU A 73 -7.50 3.69 4.48
C GLU A 73 -7.41 4.81 5.50
N PHE A 74 -6.30 4.88 6.21
CA PHE A 74 -5.95 5.99 7.08
C PHE A 74 -4.82 6.79 6.42
N GLY A 75 -5.11 8.02 6.02
CA GLY A 75 -4.23 8.90 5.27
C GLY A 75 -4.58 8.97 3.78
N PHE A 76 -5.46 9.91 3.41
CA PHE A 76 -5.82 10.17 2.01
C PHE A 76 -4.80 11.05 1.30
N PHE A 77 -4.33 12.09 1.96
CA PHE A 77 -3.40 13.11 1.44
C PHE A 77 -3.78 13.62 0.05
N HIS A 78 -3.13 13.13 -1.00
CA HIS A 78 -3.41 13.48 -2.40
C HIS A 78 -4.29 12.44 -3.13
N GLY A 79 -4.78 11.42 -2.45
CA GLY A 79 -5.64 10.37 -3.00
C GLY A 79 -4.95 9.39 -3.94
N HIS A 80 -3.62 9.33 -3.94
CA HIS A 80 -2.88 8.42 -4.85
C HIS A 80 -3.13 6.96 -4.50
N SER A 81 -3.04 6.59 -3.23
CA SER A 81 -3.33 5.25 -2.72
C SER A 81 -4.82 4.92 -2.89
N ALA A 82 -5.71 5.86 -2.52
CA ALA A 82 -7.14 5.71 -2.72
C ALA A 82 -7.49 5.42 -4.19
N PHE A 83 -6.93 6.18 -5.13
CA PHE A 83 -7.16 5.94 -6.56
C PHE A 83 -6.62 4.59 -7.02
N ASN A 84 -5.44 4.19 -6.53
CA ASN A 84 -4.86 2.88 -6.81
C ASN A 84 -5.78 1.73 -6.34
N PHE A 85 -6.34 1.85 -5.13
CA PHE A 85 -7.30 0.88 -4.60
C PHE A 85 -8.60 0.88 -5.41
N LEU A 86 -9.16 2.03 -5.76
CA LEU A 86 -10.36 2.11 -6.59
C LEU A 86 -10.17 1.44 -7.96
N CYS A 87 -8.99 1.55 -8.57
CA CYS A 87 -8.67 0.84 -9.81
C CYS A 87 -8.60 -0.69 -9.65
N ALA A 88 -8.28 -1.17 -8.44
CA ALA A 88 -8.20 -2.61 -8.15
C ALA A 88 -9.54 -3.21 -7.68
N LEU A 89 -10.39 -2.42 -7.03
CA LEU A 89 -11.63 -2.86 -6.40
C LEU A 89 -12.68 -3.34 -7.41
N GLU A 90 -13.45 -4.34 -6.99
CA GLU A 90 -14.64 -4.79 -7.71
C GLU A 90 -15.80 -3.76 -7.57
N PRO A 91 -16.81 -3.79 -8.47
CA PRO A 91 -17.87 -2.75 -8.51
C PRO A 91 -18.71 -2.66 -7.23
N ASP A 92 -18.85 -3.76 -6.49
CA ASP A 92 -19.67 -3.86 -5.27
C ASP A 92 -18.86 -3.62 -3.98
N ALA A 93 -17.55 -3.39 -4.09
CA ALA A 93 -16.69 -3.09 -2.96
C ALA A 93 -16.78 -1.63 -2.52
N ARG A 94 -16.26 -1.33 -1.34
CA ARG A 94 -16.22 0.03 -0.75
C ARG A 94 -14.82 0.35 -0.24
N LEU A 95 -14.43 1.60 -0.44
CA LEU A 95 -13.25 2.22 0.14
C LEU A 95 -13.67 3.35 1.08
N TYR A 96 -13.31 3.25 2.34
CA TYR A 96 -13.48 4.28 3.35
C TYR A 96 -12.12 4.89 3.65
N SER A 97 -11.93 6.16 3.33
CA SER A 97 -10.63 6.83 3.50
C SER A 97 -10.73 7.98 4.47
N TYR A 98 -9.87 7.96 5.49
CA TYR A 98 -9.82 8.95 6.58
C TYR A 98 -8.68 9.94 6.37
N ASP A 99 -8.96 11.21 6.62
CA ASP A 99 -7.95 12.26 6.74
C ASP A 99 -8.51 13.43 7.55
N ILE A 100 -7.63 14.11 8.29
CA ILE A 100 -7.97 15.31 9.06
C ILE A 100 -7.81 16.60 8.25
N SER A 101 -7.19 16.53 7.08
CA SER A 101 -6.86 17.69 6.27
C SER A 101 -8.08 18.17 5.46
N VAL A 102 -8.35 19.45 5.55
CA VAL A 102 -9.36 20.12 4.72
C VAL A 102 -8.98 20.03 3.23
N ASP A 103 -7.69 20.15 2.92
CA ASP A 103 -7.21 20.04 1.53
C ASP A 103 -7.44 18.63 0.98
N SER A 104 -7.25 17.59 1.80
CA SER A 104 -7.56 16.20 1.43
C SER A 104 -9.06 16.03 1.17
N ALA A 105 -9.92 16.62 2.00
CA ALA A 105 -11.36 16.58 1.82
C ALA A 105 -11.80 17.28 0.49
N MET A 106 -11.20 18.42 0.18
CA MET A 106 -11.46 19.12 -1.08
C MET A 106 -11.03 18.27 -2.29
N ARG A 107 -9.83 17.68 -2.25
CA ARG A 107 -9.34 16.81 -3.32
C ARG A 107 -10.20 15.56 -3.50
N ALA A 108 -10.61 14.91 -2.42
CA ALA A 108 -11.51 13.76 -2.49
C ALA A 108 -12.80 14.11 -3.21
N LYS A 109 -13.38 15.29 -2.89
CA LYS A 109 -14.60 15.80 -3.52
C LYS A 109 -14.40 16.18 -4.98
N GLU A 110 -13.29 16.81 -5.33
CA GLU A 110 -13.08 17.35 -6.67
C GLU A 110 -12.55 16.29 -7.65
N GLU A 111 -11.62 15.44 -7.18
CA GLU A 111 -10.87 14.54 -8.06
C GLU A 111 -11.42 13.11 -8.09
N LEU A 112 -12.04 12.61 -6.99
CA LEU A 112 -12.47 11.21 -6.88
C LEU A 112 -13.96 11.03 -6.60
N SER A 113 -14.75 12.08 -6.51
CA SER A 113 -16.21 12.00 -6.25
C SER A 113 -17.01 11.29 -7.35
N PHE A 114 -16.42 11.08 -8.52
CA PHE A 114 -17.05 10.32 -9.59
C PHE A 114 -17.17 8.83 -9.28
N ASP A 115 -16.38 8.33 -8.33
CA ASP A 115 -16.40 6.91 -7.95
C ASP A 115 -17.23 6.70 -6.69
N HIS A 116 -18.41 6.15 -6.86
CA HIS A 116 -19.37 5.90 -5.78
C HIS A 116 -18.92 4.88 -4.75
N ARG A 117 -17.80 4.18 -5.00
CA ARG A 117 -17.21 3.22 -4.06
C ARG A 117 -16.37 3.90 -2.98
N LEU A 118 -15.97 5.16 -3.20
CA LEU A 118 -15.23 5.94 -2.22
C LEU A 118 -16.18 6.67 -1.26
N THR A 119 -15.92 6.52 0.03
CA THR A 119 -16.46 7.36 1.09
C THR A 119 -15.28 8.04 1.80
N PHE A 120 -15.13 9.35 1.60
CA PHE A 120 -14.14 10.12 2.35
C PHE A 120 -14.70 10.54 3.71
N ILE A 121 -13.92 10.32 4.76
CA ILE A 121 -14.30 10.58 6.15
C ILE A 121 -13.33 11.61 6.74
N HIS A 122 -13.82 12.84 6.92
CA HIS A 122 -13.02 13.93 7.47
C HIS A 122 -12.94 13.82 8.99
N LYS A 123 -12.10 12.89 9.48
CA LYS A 123 -11.87 12.59 10.89
C LYS A 123 -10.43 12.12 11.12
N SER A 124 -9.98 12.22 12.36
CA SER A 124 -8.78 11.52 12.80
C SER A 124 -8.96 10.01 12.71
N GLN A 125 -7.90 9.27 12.41
CA GLN A 125 -7.88 7.81 12.46
C GLN A 125 -8.24 7.28 13.86
N ALA A 126 -7.89 8.01 14.92
CA ALA A 126 -8.24 7.66 16.30
C ALA A 126 -9.75 7.78 16.59
N ASP A 127 -10.49 8.51 15.76
CA ASP A 127 -11.94 8.67 15.89
C ASP A 127 -12.73 7.66 15.05
N PHE A 128 -12.07 6.61 14.56
CA PHE A 128 -12.73 5.52 13.84
C PHE A 128 -13.89 4.96 14.66
N ASN A 129 -15.02 4.81 14.00
CA ASN A 129 -16.22 4.17 14.57
C ASN A 129 -16.78 3.17 13.54
N PRO A 130 -17.21 1.97 13.97
CA PRO A 130 -17.83 1.00 13.06
C PRO A 130 -19.01 1.54 12.24
N SER A 131 -19.75 2.54 12.78
CA SER A 131 -20.83 3.21 12.03
C SER A 131 -20.33 4.00 10.82
N ASP A 132 -19.09 4.43 10.81
CA ASP A 132 -18.51 5.16 9.67
C ASP A 132 -18.37 4.28 8.43
N ILE A 133 -18.34 2.98 8.63
CA ILE A 133 -18.23 1.95 7.59
C ILE A 133 -19.48 1.07 7.49
N ASP A 134 -20.63 1.58 7.88
CA ASP A 134 -21.91 0.87 7.86
C ASP A 134 -21.86 -0.48 8.61
N HIS A 135 -21.05 -0.58 9.67
CA HIS A 135 -20.80 -1.81 10.46
C HIS A 135 -20.31 -2.99 9.62
N ARG A 136 -19.64 -2.74 8.49
CA ARG A 136 -19.06 -3.79 7.64
C ARG A 136 -17.84 -4.41 8.31
N SER A 137 -17.60 -5.68 8.00
CA SER A 137 -16.29 -6.28 8.28
C SER A 137 -15.23 -5.74 7.32
N ILE A 138 -14.03 -5.49 7.82
CA ILE A 138 -12.91 -4.92 7.06
C ILE A 138 -12.04 -6.06 6.53
N ASP A 139 -11.86 -6.13 5.21
CA ASP A 139 -11.01 -7.13 4.56
C ASP A 139 -9.57 -6.65 4.37
N PHE A 140 -9.40 -5.32 4.20
CA PHE A 140 -8.09 -4.73 4.00
C PHE A 140 -8.00 -3.37 4.68
N VAL A 141 -6.92 -3.14 5.42
CA VAL A 141 -6.61 -1.86 6.05
C VAL A 141 -5.30 -1.32 5.50
N PHE A 142 -5.24 -0.02 5.21
CA PHE A 142 -4.01 0.68 4.83
C PHE A 142 -3.71 1.80 5.81
N PHE A 143 -2.57 1.74 6.48
CA PHE A 143 -2.07 2.79 7.37
C PHE A 143 -0.99 3.60 6.66
N ASP A 144 -1.26 4.87 6.43
CA ASP A 144 -0.33 5.85 5.83
C ASP A 144 -0.68 7.29 6.25
N ALA A 145 -1.05 7.49 7.52
CA ALA A 145 -1.49 8.80 8.01
C ALA A 145 -0.48 9.43 8.97
N ALA A 146 -0.67 9.21 10.24
CA ALA A 146 0.19 9.75 11.28
C ALA A 146 1.31 8.77 11.59
N HIS A 147 2.54 9.21 11.48
CA HIS A 147 3.71 8.43 11.86
C HIS A 147 3.94 8.55 13.37
N ASP A 148 2.92 8.12 14.13
CA ASP A 148 2.89 8.15 15.60
C ASP A 148 2.44 6.80 16.13
N LEU A 149 3.31 6.15 16.90
CA LEU A 149 3.07 4.80 17.43
C LEU A 149 1.84 4.74 18.33
N ALA A 150 1.66 5.71 19.22
CA ALA A 150 0.56 5.70 20.17
C ALA A 150 -0.79 5.85 19.47
N LEU A 151 -0.86 6.75 18.49
CA LEU A 151 -2.06 6.97 17.69
C LEU A 151 -2.39 5.74 16.82
N ASN A 152 -1.38 5.11 16.21
CA ASN A 152 -1.57 3.90 15.43
C ASN A 152 -2.06 2.74 16.29
N ILE A 153 -1.53 2.57 17.50
CA ILE A 153 -2.00 1.56 18.47
C ILE A 153 -3.45 1.83 18.89
N GLU A 154 -3.80 3.08 19.17
CA GLU A 154 -5.17 3.43 19.52
C GLU A 154 -6.15 3.11 18.39
N THR A 155 -5.80 3.51 17.17
CA THR A 155 -6.58 3.18 15.97
C THR A 155 -6.74 1.67 15.80
N PHE A 156 -5.65 0.93 15.92
CA PHE A 156 -5.68 -0.53 15.80
C PHE A 156 -6.63 -1.18 16.80
N LYS A 157 -6.61 -0.75 18.07
CA LYS A 157 -7.52 -1.26 19.11
C LYS A 157 -9.00 -1.05 18.76
N ARG A 158 -9.32 -0.01 18.00
CA ARG A 158 -10.69 0.28 17.56
C ARG A 158 -11.11 -0.58 16.37
N ILE A 159 -10.21 -0.84 15.43
CA ILE A 159 -10.53 -1.57 14.19
C ILE A 159 -10.42 -3.08 14.33
N VAL A 160 -9.63 -3.61 15.28
CA VAL A 160 -9.29 -5.03 15.35
C VAL A 160 -10.51 -5.93 15.43
N ASN A 161 -11.56 -5.51 16.14
CA ASN A 161 -12.81 -6.25 16.26
C ASN A 161 -13.72 -6.14 15.02
N CYS A 162 -13.37 -5.27 14.08
CA CYS A 162 -14.08 -5.10 12.82
C CYS A 162 -13.41 -5.87 11.66
N LEU A 163 -12.25 -6.49 11.91
CA LEU A 163 -11.52 -7.22 10.88
C LEU A 163 -12.24 -8.51 10.50
N ALA A 164 -12.37 -8.74 9.20
CA ALA A 164 -12.83 -10.02 8.69
C ALA A 164 -11.81 -11.13 8.95
N PRO A 165 -12.22 -12.39 9.05
CA PRO A 165 -11.28 -13.51 9.05
C PRO A 165 -10.38 -13.49 7.83
N GLY A 166 -9.06 -13.56 8.05
CA GLY A 166 -8.07 -13.47 6.97
C GLY A 166 -7.79 -12.04 6.47
N ALA A 167 -8.33 -11.01 7.14
CA ALA A 167 -8.06 -9.61 6.80
C ALA A 167 -6.56 -9.31 6.75
N ILE A 168 -6.19 -8.38 5.87
CA ILE A 168 -4.82 -7.91 5.72
C ILE A 168 -4.72 -6.45 6.16
N ILE A 169 -3.70 -6.15 6.95
CA ILE A 169 -3.30 -4.80 7.30
C ILE A 169 -1.99 -4.49 6.58
N ALA A 170 -2.00 -3.45 5.75
CA ALA A 170 -0.81 -2.89 5.13
C ALA A 170 -0.40 -1.61 5.87
N ILE A 171 0.84 -1.55 6.33
CA ILE A 171 1.40 -0.39 7.01
C ILE A 171 2.53 0.15 6.12
N HIS A 172 2.37 1.37 5.64
CA HIS A 172 3.33 2.05 4.77
C HIS A 172 4.54 2.54 5.56
N ASP A 173 5.61 2.92 4.84
CA ASP A 173 6.82 3.53 5.40
C ASP A 173 7.59 2.68 6.43
N THR A 174 7.39 1.37 6.41
CA THR A 174 8.06 0.44 7.35
C THR A 174 9.44 -0.03 6.88
N GLY A 175 9.97 0.55 5.81
CA GLY A 175 11.26 0.15 5.23
C GLY A 175 12.40 0.25 6.23
N LEU A 176 13.26 -0.77 6.24
CA LEU A 176 14.44 -0.85 7.06
C LEU A 176 15.61 -1.36 6.21
N TRP A 177 16.71 -0.63 6.16
CA TRP A 177 17.88 -0.97 5.35
C TRP A 177 19.17 -0.89 6.14
N GLN A 178 20.14 -1.72 5.78
CA GLN A 178 21.51 -1.57 6.27
C GLN A 178 22.22 -0.47 5.49
N LYS A 179 22.97 0.37 6.18
CA LYS A 179 23.75 1.47 5.59
C LYS A 179 24.69 0.98 4.49
N SER A 180 25.26 -0.20 4.64
CA SER A 180 26.16 -0.82 3.68
C SER A 180 25.51 -1.14 2.31
N HIS A 181 24.18 -1.18 2.23
CA HIS A 181 23.46 -1.44 0.98
C HIS A 181 23.32 -0.20 0.10
N PHE A 182 23.76 0.97 0.57
CA PHE A 182 23.57 2.23 -0.14
C PHE A 182 24.88 2.85 -0.58
N SER A 183 24.85 3.50 -1.74
CA SER A 183 25.94 4.36 -2.16
C SER A 183 26.07 5.58 -1.23
N HIS A 184 27.24 6.16 -1.21
CA HIS A 184 27.51 7.37 -0.42
C HIS A 184 26.55 8.52 -0.79
N ALA A 185 26.23 8.67 -2.07
CA ALA A 185 25.29 9.68 -2.54
C ALA A 185 23.89 9.47 -2.00
N GLN A 186 23.38 8.23 -1.98
CA GLN A 186 22.08 7.88 -1.42
C GLN A 186 22.03 8.11 0.09
N THR A 187 23.08 7.69 0.81
CA THR A 187 23.24 7.93 2.24
C THR A 187 23.12 9.43 2.56
N ARG A 188 23.81 10.26 1.81
CA ARG A 188 23.82 11.71 1.98
C ARG A 188 22.44 12.35 1.77
N VAL A 189 21.66 11.84 0.80
CA VAL A 189 20.28 12.30 0.59
C VAL A 189 19.41 12.04 1.81
N VAL A 190 19.48 10.84 2.40
CA VAL A 190 18.72 10.50 3.60
C VAL A 190 19.16 11.34 4.79
N GLU A 191 20.47 11.45 5.04
CA GLU A 191 21.01 12.24 6.13
C GLU A 191 20.58 13.71 6.06
N THR A 192 20.61 14.29 4.87
CA THR A 192 20.19 15.68 4.64
C THR A 192 18.69 15.87 4.82
N ALA A 193 17.88 15.01 4.21
CA ALA A 193 16.42 15.13 4.24
C ALA A 193 15.82 14.89 5.63
N THR A 194 16.49 14.12 6.47
CA THR A 194 15.95 13.67 7.76
C THR A 194 16.67 14.27 8.96
N HIS A 195 17.70 15.09 8.71
CA HIS A 195 18.62 15.55 9.77
C HIS A 195 19.16 14.39 10.62
N GLY A 196 19.38 13.23 10.00
CA GLY A 196 19.89 12.04 10.67
C GLY A 196 18.89 11.29 11.56
N ARG A 197 17.66 11.77 11.72
CA ARG A 197 16.67 11.16 12.63
C ARG A 197 16.31 9.72 12.33
N TRP A 198 16.46 9.30 11.06
CA TRP A 198 16.12 7.96 10.63
C TRP A 198 17.31 7.00 10.61
N ILE A 199 18.41 7.39 11.23
CA ILE A 199 19.64 6.59 11.27
C ILE A 199 19.87 6.11 12.70
N THR A 200 19.88 4.78 12.86
CA THR A 200 20.21 4.15 14.14
C THR A 200 21.15 2.97 13.90
N ASN A 201 22.32 2.97 14.52
CA ASN A 201 23.27 1.82 14.51
C ASN A 201 23.49 1.18 13.13
N ASN A 202 23.86 1.95 12.12
CA ASN A 202 24.05 1.49 10.73
C ASN A 202 22.77 1.03 10.01
N LEU A 203 21.61 1.26 10.59
CA LEU A 203 20.32 0.99 9.96
C LEU A 203 19.63 2.30 9.59
N TYR A 204 18.94 2.31 8.47
CA TYR A 204 18.00 3.34 8.10
C TYR A 204 16.59 2.81 8.27
N ALA A 205 15.79 3.46 9.10
CA ALA A 205 14.36 3.28 9.18
C ALA A 205 13.69 4.54 8.65
N HIS A 206 12.80 4.40 7.66
CA HIS A 206 12.12 5.57 7.09
C HIS A 206 11.25 6.26 8.15
N GLN A 207 10.31 5.53 8.72
CA GLN A 207 9.50 5.97 9.84
C GLN A 207 9.65 4.94 10.97
N PRO A 208 10.51 5.19 11.96
CA PRO A 208 10.75 4.23 13.03
C PRO A 208 9.49 3.83 13.79
N GLU A 209 8.56 4.79 13.96
CA GLU A 209 7.28 4.57 14.65
C GLU A 209 6.38 3.58 13.91
N GLU A 210 6.37 3.61 12.57
CA GLU A 210 5.61 2.64 11.76
C GLU A 210 6.19 1.23 11.91
N ARG A 211 7.51 1.12 11.93
CA ARG A 211 8.17 -0.16 12.17
C ARG A 211 7.93 -0.66 13.60
N ALA A 212 7.92 0.24 14.58
CA ALA A 212 7.58 -0.08 15.96
C ALA A 212 6.14 -0.54 16.09
N PHE A 213 5.22 0.05 15.33
CA PHE A 213 3.82 -0.36 15.29
C PHE A 213 3.64 -1.78 14.74
N VAL A 214 4.31 -2.14 13.64
CA VAL A 214 4.32 -3.53 13.14
C VAL A 214 4.80 -4.49 14.22
N ASN A 215 5.93 -4.17 14.87
CA ASN A 215 6.50 -5.01 15.92
C ASN A 215 5.56 -5.13 17.13
N TRP A 216 4.87 -4.03 17.47
CA TRP A 216 3.88 -4.04 18.55
C TRP A 216 2.71 -4.99 18.23
N ILE A 217 2.14 -4.93 17.01
CA ILE A 217 1.06 -5.85 16.61
C ILE A 217 1.53 -7.30 16.73
N VAL A 218 2.66 -7.64 16.13
CA VAL A 218 3.19 -9.02 16.13
C VAL A 218 3.46 -9.54 17.55
N SER A 219 3.92 -8.68 18.45
CA SER A 219 4.25 -9.07 19.82
C SER A 219 3.04 -9.17 20.76
N HIS A 220 1.97 -8.40 20.49
CA HIS A 220 0.78 -8.33 21.37
C HIS A 220 -0.43 -9.09 20.82
N GLN A 221 -0.40 -9.46 19.54
CA GLN A 221 -1.48 -10.11 18.83
C GLN A 221 -0.97 -11.39 18.18
N SER A 222 -1.02 -12.50 18.90
CA SER A 222 -0.46 -13.80 18.46
C SER A 222 -1.08 -14.37 17.18
N HIS A 223 -2.18 -13.78 16.71
CA HIS A 223 -2.90 -14.23 15.52
C HIS A 223 -2.44 -13.51 14.22
N PHE A 224 -1.44 -12.62 14.29
CA PHE A 224 -0.92 -11.94 13.11
C PHE A 224 0.45 -12.47 12.70
N GLY A 225 0.57 -12.81 11.43
CA GLY A 225 1.87 -13.00 10.76
C GLY A 225 2.23 -11.75 9.96
N ALA A 226 3.52 -11.45 9.83
CA ALA A 226 4.01 -10.27 9.09
C ALA A 226 4.93 -10.64 7.94
N ILE A 227 4.78 -9.94 6.80
CA ILE A 227 5.68 -9.94 5.65
C ILE A 227 6.10 -8.51 5.37
N HIS A 228 7.40 -8.29 5.13
CA HIS A 228 7.95 -6.96 4.87
C HIS A 228 8.37 -6.81 3.41
N PHE A 229 7.92 -5.76 2.77
CA PHE A 229 8.34 -5.34 1.44
C PHE A 229 9.25 -4.13 1.54
N HIS A 230 10.39 -4.18 0.85
CA HIS A 230 11.34 -3.07 0.79
C HIS A 230 11.45 -2.60 -0.65
N SER A 231 11.34 -1.29 -0.87
CA SER A 231 11.65 -0.73 -2.16
C SER A 231 13.17 -0.60 -2.31
N ILE A 232 13.73 -1.24 -3.32
CA ILE A 232 15.15 -1.14 -3.65
C ILE A 232 15.48 0.12 -4.46
N ASN A 233 14.48 0.76 -5.03
CA ASN A 233 14.62 1.94 -5.89
C ASN A 233 14.55 3.26 -5.12
N THR A 234 14.03 3.23 -3.92
CA THR A 234 13.90 4.40 -3.05
C THR A 234 14.36 4.07 -1.64
N LEU A 235 15.07 5.01 -1.02
CA LEU A 235 15.65 4.83 0.32
C LEU A 235 14.62 4.86 1.46
N ARG A 236 13.34 5.07 1.15
CA ARG A 236 12.42 5.52 2.18
C ARG A 236 11.22 4.66 2.36
N HIS A 237 10.72 4.18 1.31
CA HIS A 237 9.42 3.55 1.31
C HIS A 237 9.55 2.06 1.66
N GLY A 238 8.56 1.36 1.43
CA GLY A 238 8.38 -0.01 1.82
C GLY A 238 7.15 -0.11 2.70
N PHE A 239 6.55 -1.25 2.70
CA PHE A 239 5.40 -1.51 3.53
C PHE A 239 5.47 -2.91 4.13
N SER A 240 4.76 -3.09 5.23
CA SER A 240 4.59 -4.39 5.85
C SER A 240 3.14 -4.83 5.71
N LEU A 241 2.95 -6.11 5.41
CA LEU A 241 1.65 -6.76 5.43
C LEU A 241 1.55 -7.62 6.68
N LEU A 242 0.46 -7.46 7.40
CA LEU A 242 0.09 -8.35 8.49
C LEU A 242 -1.21 -9.03 8.10
N GLN A 243 -1.26 -10.34 8.25
CA GLN A 243 -2.47 -11.10 8.00
C GLN A 243 -3.00 -11.66 9.31
N LEU A 244 -4.30 -11.46 9.54
CA LEU A 244 -5.03 -12.13 10.61
C LEU A 244 -5.15 -13.62 10.26
N GLN A 245 -4.40 -14.44 10.98
CA GLN A 245 -4.43 -15.89 10.80
C GLN A 245 -5.77 -16.44 11.29
N LEU A 246 -6.41 -17.21 10.45
CA LEU A 246 -7.55 -18.00 10.89
C LEU A 246 -7.07 -19.05 11.90
N PRO A 247 -7.82 -19.28 12.98
CA PRO A 247 -7.55 -20.45 13.81
C PRO A 247 -7.60 -21.68 12.90
N LEU A 248 -6.54 -22.49 12.93
CA LEU A 248 -6.57 -23.78 12.25
C LEU A 248 -7.81 -24.52 12.76
N PRO A 249 -8.63 -25.10 11.86
CA PRO A 249 -9.72 -25.96 12.31
C PRO A 249 -9.10 -26.98 13.25
N ASN A 250 -9.60 -27.06 14.48
CA ASN A 250 -9.16 -28.06 15.45
C ASN A 250 -9.13 -29.38 14.72
N ALA A 251 -7.92 -29.98 14.64
CA ALA A 251 -7.77 -31.33 14.15
C ALA A 251 -8.61 -32.20 15.09
N ALA A 252 -9.80 -32.58 14.59
CA ALA A 252 -10.72 -33.47 15.31
C ALA A 252 -10.17 -34.90 15.32
#